data_91128fdf26ce5db06c8f02fa05074712
#
_entry.id   91128fdf26ce5db06c8f02fa05074712
#
_cell.length_a   1.000
_cell.length_b   1.000
_cell.length_c   1.000
_cell.angle_alpha   90.00
_cell.angle_beta   90.00
_cell.angle_gamma   90.00
#
_symmetry.space_group_name_H-M   'P 1'
#
loop_
_entity.id
_entity.type
_entity.pdbx_description
1 polymer ?
#
loop_
_entity_poly.entity_id
_entity_poly.type
_entity_poly.pdbx_seq_one_letter_code
_entity_poly.pdbx_strand_id
1 'polypeptide(L)'
;MNINIQDLKKKIIYRATYRGTKEMDSLLVSFTKKYVDILNDEDIICLSNLIDIDDENLYKYKQSLKTTVKINENKVTKLFRDFVYKKI
;
A
#
# COMPACT_ATOMS: atom_id res chain seq x y z
N MET A 1 -23.05 -2.74 4.64
CA MET A 1 -22.13 -3.66 5.33
C MET A 1 -21.13 -2.85 6.13
N ASN A 2 -21.06 -3.08 7.43
CA ASN A 2 -20.17 -2.30 8.28
C ASN A 2 -18.76 -2.89 8.24
N ILE A 3 -17.82 -2.14 7.67
CA ILE A 3 -16.42 -2.53 7.68
C ILE A 3 -15.83 -2.11 9.02
N ASN A 4 -15.26 -3.08 9.75
CA ASN A 4 -14.55 -2.76 10.96
C ASN A 4 -13.16 -2.23 10.58
N ILE A 5 -12.97 -0.92 10.71
CA ILE A 5 -11.75 -0.26 10.28
C ILE A 5 -10.52 -0.76 11.07
N GLN A 6 -10.68 -1.04 12.36
CA GLN A 6 -9.56 -1.55 13.15
C GLN A 6 -9.09 -2.94 12.66
N ASP A 7 -10.04 -3.81 12.34
CA ASP A 7 -9.72 -5.12 11.76
C ASP A 7 -9.10 -4.96 10.38
N LEU A 8 -9.58 -4.03 9.57
CA LEU A 8 -9.03 -3.77 8.25
C LEU A 8 -7.58 -3.27 8.35
N LYS A 9 -7.28 -2.39 9.29
CA LYS A 9 -5.90 -1.92 9.53
C LYS A 9 -4.98 -3.07 9.88
N LYS A 10 -5.43 -4.00 10.72
CA LYS A 10 -4.62 -5.18 11.09
C LYS A 10 -4.35 -6.07 9.88
N LYS A 11 -5.36 -6.30 9.05
CA LYS A 11 -5.21 -7.08 7.82
C LYS A 11 -4.24 -6.42 6.84
N ILE A 12 -4.32 -5.10 6.71
CA ILE A 12 -3.43 -4.36 5.83
C ILE A 12 -1.98 -4.53 6.29
N ILE A 13 -1.71 -4.37 7.57
CA ILE A 13 -0.36 -4.53 8.12
C ILE A 13 0.15 -5.95 7.89
N TYR A 14 -0.70 -6.95 8.14
CA TYR A 14 -0.35 -8.35 7.92
C TYR A 14 0.01 -8.61 6.45
N ARG A 15 -0.86 -8.16 5.54
CA ARG A 15 -0.65 -8.36 4.10
C ARG A 15 0.57 -7.61 3.58
N ALA A 16 0.87 -6.44 4.14
CA ALA A 16 2.07 -5.69 3.79
C ALA A 16 3.35 -6.40 4.25
N THR A 17 3.26 -7.16 5.35
CA THR A 17 4.42 -7.85 5.95
C THR A 17 4.79 -9.12 5.20
N TYR A 18 3.80 -9.87 4.69
CA TYR A 18 4.03 -11.18 4.08
C TYR A 18 3.78 -11.13 2.57
N ARG A 19 4.69 -10.45 1.87
CA ARG A 19 4.56 -10.32 0.41
C ARG A 19 5.43 -11.35 -0.31
N GLY A 20 6.26 -11.33 -0.94
CA GLY A 20 7.06 -12.33 -1.63
C GLY A 20 8.50 -11.91 -1.78
N THR A 21 8.76 -10.60 -1.78
CA THR A 21 10.11 -10.08 -1.88
C THR A 21 10.42 -9.23 -0.66
N LYS A 22 11.65 -9.34 -0.20
CA LYS A 22 12.10 -8.65 1.00
C LYS A 22 12.08 -7.12 0.84
N GLU A 23 12.45 -6.63 -0.33
CA GLU A 23 12.45 -5.19 -0.60
C GLU A 23 11.02 -4.63 -0.58
N MET A 24 10.08 -5.33 -1.22
CA MET A 24 8.71 -4.87 -1.25
C MET A 24 8.05 -4.99 0.12
N ASP A 25 8.35 -6.04 0.88
CA ASP A 25 7.88 -6.18 2.26
C ASP A 25 8.30 -4.97 3.09
N SER A 26 9.58 -4.61 3.04
CA SER A 26 10.12 -3.49 3.81
C SER A 26 9.49 -2.16 3.40
N LEU A 27 9.34 -1.94 2.09
CA LEU A 27 8.73 -0.73 1.56
C LEU A 27 7.28 -0.60 2.00
N LEU A 28 6.48 -1.66 1.81
CA LEU A 28 5.05 -1.62 2.12
C LEU A 28 4.79 -1.56 3.62
N VAL A 29 5.57 -2.26 4.44
CA VAL A 29 5.43 -2.18 5.89
C VAL A 29 5.73 -0.76 6.37
N SER A 30 6.81 -0.16 5.87
CA SER A 30 7.18 1.21 6.25
C SER A 30 6.11 2.21 5.83
N PHE A 31 5.62 2.10 4.59
CA PHE A 31 4.57 2.96 4.08
C PHE A 31 3.28 2.81 4.89
N THR A 32 2.87 1.57 5.11
CA THR A 32 1.64 1.27 5.85
C THR A 32 1.69 1.80 7.27
N LYS A 33 2.78 1.53 7.99
CA LYS A 33 2.93 2.00 9.37
C LYS A 33 2.95 3.52 9.47
N LYS A 34 3.47 4.20 8.47
CA LYS A 34 3.48 5.66 8.47
C LYS A 34 2.07 6.24 8.34
N TYR A 35 1.22 5.63 7.53
CA TYR A 35 -0.04 6.24 7.15
C TYR A 35 -1.29 5.62 7.76
N VAL A 36 -1.22 4.38 8.25
CA VAL A 36 -2.42 3.64 8.69
C VAL A 36 -3.19 4.36 9.82
N ASP A 37 -2.50 5.09 10.67
CA ASP A 37 -3.13 5.77 11.81
C ASP A 37 -3.55 7.20 11.51
N ILE A 38 -3.14 7.75 10.36
CA ILE A 38 -3.45 9.15 10.02
C ILE A 38 -4.44 9.27 8.85
N LEU A 39 -4.67 8.20 8.10
CA LEU A 39 -5.62 8.18 7.00
C LEU A 39 -7.05 8.06 7.53
N ASN A 40 -8.00 8.72 6.86
CA ASN A 40 -9.42 8.54 7.20
C ASN A 40 -9.92 7.18 6.69
N ASP A 41 -11.17 6.84 7.03
CA ASP A 41 -11.73 5.52 6.71
C ASP A 41 -11.75 5.23 5.21
N GLU A 42 -12.10 6.23 4.39
CA GLU A 42 -12.12 6.07 2.93
C GLU A 42 -10.71 5.79 2.39
N ASP A 43 -9.73 6.50 2.90
CA ASP A 43 -8.33 6.31 2.49
C ASP A 43 -7.77 4.98 2.98
N ILE A 44 -8.22 4.47 4.11
CA ILE A 44 -7.85 3.12 4.58
C ILE A 44 -8.36 2.07 3.60
N ILE A 45 -9.56 2.23 3.07
CA ILE A 45 -10.08 1.32 2.05
C ILE A 45 -9.21 1.41 0.78
N CYS A 46 -8.80 2.59 0.39
CA CYS A 46 -7.89 2.77 -0.73
C CYS A 46 -6.54 2.10 -0.48
N LEU A 47 -6.02 2.18 0.75
CA LEU A 47 -4.78 1.51 1.13
C LEU A 47 -4.93 -0.01 1.05
N SER A 48 -6.06 -0.55 1.49
CA SER A 48 -6.35 -1.97 1.35
C SER A 48 -6.31 -2.41 -0.11
N ASN A 49 -6.91 -1.62 -0.99
CA ASN A 49 -6.90 -1.91 -2.42
C ASN A 49 -5.49 -1.84 -3.02
N LEU A 50 -4.69 -0.89 -2.57
CA LEU A 50 -3.30 -0.77 -3.01
C LEU A 50 -2.50 -2.02 -2.62
N ILE A 51 -2.67 -2.49 -1.39
CA ILE A 51 -1.96 -3.68 -0.89
C ILE A 51 -2.33 -4.95 -1.66
N ASP A 52 -3.52 -4.98 -2.28
CA ASP A 52 -3.96 -6.11 -3.10
C ASP A 52 -3.24 -6.21 -4.45
N ILE A 53 -2.57 -5.15 -4.88
CA ILE A 53 -1.86 -5.15 -6.15
C ILE A 53 -0.58 -5.98 -5.99
N ASP A 54 -0.24 -6.77 -7.03
CA ASP A 54 0.96 -7.59 -7.01
C ASP A 54 2.24 -6.76 -7.01
N ASP A 55 3.32 -7.34 -6.50
CA ASP A 55 4.59 -6.62 -6.31
C ASP A 55 5.15 -6.05 -7.61
N GLU A 56 5.05 -6.78 -8.71
CA GLU A 56 5.55 -6.31 -10.01
C GLU A 56 4.85 -5.02 -10.45
N ASN A 57 3.52 -4.98 -10.33
CA ASN A 57 2.76 -3.79 -10.73
C ASN A 57 2.94 -2.64 -9.75
N LEU A 58 3.09 -2.93 -8.44
CA LEU A 58 3.43 -1.90 -7.46
C LEU A 58 4.79 -1.26 -7.78
N TYR A 59 5.77 -2.09 -8.12
CA TYR A 59 7.09 -1.59 -8.50
C TYR A 59 7.01 -0.72 -9.75
N LYS A 60 6.30 -1.20 -10.78
CA LYS A 60 6.13 -0.45 -12.03
C LYS A 60 5.43 0.89 -11.80
N TYR A 61 4.37 0.88 -10.99
CA TYR A 61 3.64 2.10 -10.66
C TYR A 61 4.56 3.12 -9.98
N LYS A 62 5.35 2.65 -9.01
CA LYS A 62 6.26 3.51 -8.27
C LYS A 62 7.36 4.09 -9.16
N GLN A 63 7.78 3.36 -10.19
CA GLN A 63 8.78 3.82 -11.16
C GLN A 63 8.17 4.58 -12.32
N SER A 64 6.87 4.85 -12.29
CA SER A 64 6.13 5.49 -13.38
C SER A 64 6.19 4.71 -14.69
N LEU A 65 6.32 3.39 -14.58
CA LEU A 65 6.28 2.48 -15.73
C LEU A 65 4.85 2.01 -15.99
N LYS A 66 4.61 1.51 -17.19
CA LYS A 66 3.29 1.00 -17.55
C LYS A 66 3.01 -0.31 -16.81
N THR A 67 1.88 -0.34 -16.09
CA THR A 67 1.45 -1.54 -15.37
C THR A 67 0.62 -2.45 -16.26
N THR A 68 0.58 -3.75 -15.93
CA THR A 68 -0.24 -4.72 -16.66
C THR A 68 -1.69 -4.76 -16.16
N VAL A 69 -1.95 -4.17 -14.99
CA VAL A 69 -3.30 -4.00 -14.45
C VAL A 69 -3.59 -2.52 -14.32
N LYS A 70 -4.88 -2.16 -14.42
CA LYS A 70 -5.28 -0.76 -14.25
C LYS A 70 -5.20 -0.38 -12.77
N ILE A 71 -4.45 0.66 -12.46
CA ILE A 71 -4.37 1.22 -11.12
C ILE A 71 -5.06 2.57 -11.13
N ASN A 72 -6.16 2.69 -10.39
CA ASN A 72 -6.88 3.95 -10.27
C ASN A 72 -6.11 4.88 -9.33
N GLU A 73 -5.70 6.03 -9.85
CA GLU A 73 -5.00 7.00 -9.03
C GLU A 73 -5.93 7.63 -8.01
N ASN A 74 -5.43 7.74 -6.77
CA ASN A 74 -6.12 8.40 -5.68
C ASN A 74 -5.06 8.98 -4.74
N LYS A 75 -5.49 9.58 -3.64
CA LYS A 75 -4.58 10.17 -2.67
C LYS A 75 -3.56 9.15 -2.17
N VAL A 76 -4.00 7.93 -1.88
CA VAL A 76 -3.13 6.89 -1.31
C VAL A 76 -2.12 6.37 -2.33
N THR A 77 -2.53 6.15 -3.59
CA THR A 77 -1.60 5.70 -4.62
C THR A 77 -0.53 6.76 -4.89
N LYS A 78 -0.91 8.03 -4.87
CA LYS A 78 0.05 9.12 -5.05
C LYS A 78 1.03 9.21 -3.90
N LEU A 79 0.55 9.04 -2.66
CA LEU A 79 1.42 8.98 -1.49
C LEU A 79 2.42 7.83 -1.61
N PHE A 80 1.97 6.67 -2.07
CA PHE A 80 2.84 5.51 -2.26
C PHE A 80 3.89 5.78 -3.33
N ARG A 81 3.48 6.35 -4.47
CA ARG A 81 4.42 6.66 -5.55
C ARG A 81 5.52 7.59 -5.08
N ASP A 82 5.18 8.57 -4.24
CA ASP A 82 6.11 9.60 -3.79
C ASP A 82 6.87 9.21 -2.52
N PHE A 83 6.47 8.09 -1.89
CA PHE A 83 7.09 7.64 -0.64
C PHE A 83 8.51 7.16 -0.90
N VAL A 84 9.45 7.68 -0.11
CA VAL A 84 10.86 7.26 -0.19
C VAL A 84 11.16 6.42 1.04
N TYR A 85 11.50 5.15 0.80
CA TYR A 85 11.98 4.25 1.85
C TYR A 85 13.49 4.34 1.92
N LYS A 86 13.98 4.77 3.07
CA LYS A 86 15.42 4.80 3.31
C LYS A 86 15.79 3.61 4.15
N LYS A 87 16.59 2.73 3.57
CA LYS A 87 17.18 1.63 4.29
C LYS A 87 18.35 2.18 5.11
N ILE A 88 18.21 2.10 6.41
CA ILE A 88 19.27 2.52 7.32
C ILE A 88 20.12 1.32 7.65
#